data_6b66772cce1c09ba28f26d73c11b358e
#
_entry.id   6b66772cce1c09ba28f26d73c11b358e
#
_cell.length_a   1.000
_cell.length_b   1.000
_cell.length_c   1.000
_cell.angle_alpha   90.00
_cell.angle_beta   90.00
_cell.angle_gamma   90.00
#
_symmetry.space_group_name_H-M   'P 1'
#
loop_
_entity.id
_entity.type
_entity.pdbx_description
1 polymer ?
#
loop_
_entity_poly.entity_id
_entity_poly.type
_entity_poly.pdbx_seq_one_letter_code
_entity_poly.pdbx_strand_id
1 'polypeptide(L)'
;MAEIIYDKFVLGVPLYRQLSGIRRLGYQTSEATLANWVNKSAQQLLPLYEELHRHLCSAHHLQGDETPIEVLREPGKAATSRSYMWVARTPIKQPNPIVYYAYGATRSGVFVQSLYEGYLGVLQCDGYSGYNLLGNSVHRTGLLDSCSA
;
A
#
# COMPACT_ATOMS: atom_id res chain seq x y z
N MET A 1 -3.15 -20.03 10.38
CA MET A 1 -3.29 -19.00 9.31
C MET A 1 -2.67 -17.67 9.74
N ALA A 2 -2.99 -17.13 10.91
CA ALA A 2 -2.40 -15.87 11.41
C ALA A 2 -0.86 -15.88 11.45
N GLU A 3 -0.24 -16.95 11.91
CA GLU A 3 1.21 -17.12 11.95
C GLU A 3 1.84 -17.05 10.54
N ILE A 4 1.23 -17.65 9.53
CA ILE A 4 1.73 -17.59 8.14
C ILE A 4 1.74 -16.17 7.61
N ILE A 5 0.72 -15.38 7.95
CA ILE A 5 0.61 -13.97 7.58
C ILE A 5 1.66 -13.15 8.32
N TYR A 6 1.80 -13.37 9.62
CA TYR A 6 2.79 -12.71 10.45
C TYR A 6 4.22 -12.99 9.93
N ASP A 7 4.56 -14.26 9.72
CA ASP A 7 5.87 -14.65 9.20
C ASP A 7 6.15 -14.00 7.84
N LYS A 8 5.14 -13.99 6.96
CA LYS A 8 5.31 -13.43 5.61
C LYS A 8 5.50 -11.91 5.61
N PHE A 9 4.66 -11.17 6.33
CA PHE A 9 4.56 -9.71 6.20
C PHE A 9 5.28 -8.95 7.32
N VAL A 10 5.48 -9.56 8.49
CA VAL A 10 6.21 -8.94 9.60
C VAL A 10 7.65 -9.43 9.65
N LEU A 11 7.87 -10.75 9.55
CA LEU A 11 9.22 -11.33 9.61
C LEU A 11 9.88 -11.47 8.23
N GLY A 12 9.17 -11.21 7.13
CA GLY A 12 9.71 -11.30 5.77
C GLY A 12 10.03 -12.73 5.31
N VAL A 13 9.45 -13.76 5.94
CA VAL A 13 9.72 -15.17 5.60
C VAL A 13 8.88 -15.58 4.38
N PRO A 14 9.50 -15.94 3.23
CA PRO A 14 8.78 -16.39 2.05
C PRO A 14 7.99 -17.68 2.30
N LEU A 15 6.86 -17.85 1.60
CA LEU A 15 5.97 -19.01 1.79
C LEU A 15 6.67 -20.33 1.58
N TYR A 16 7.60 -20.47 0.62
CA TYR A 16 8.35 -21.70 0.39
C TYR A 16 9.22 -22.12 1.59
N ARG A 17 9.77 -21.14 2.35
CA ARG A 17 10.52 -21.41 3.58
C ARG A 17 9.61 -21.84 4.71
N GLN A 18 8.47 -21.19 4.87
CA GLN A 18 7.45 -21.60 5.83
C GLN A 18 6.96 -23.02 5.55
N LEU A 19 6.70 -23.34 4.26
CA LEU A 19 6.30 -24.67 3.82
C LEU A 19 7.33 -25.73 4.22
N SER A 20 8.62 -25.43 4.11
CA SER A 20 9.69 -26.35 4.51
C SER A 20 9.64 -26.64 6.02
N GLY A 21 9.36 -25.64 6.85
CA GLY A 21 9.14 -25.80 8.28
C GLY A 21 7.92 -26.66 8.60
N ILE A 22 6.78 -26.36 7.97
CA ILE A 22 5.51 -27.09 8.14
C ILE A 22 5.67 -28.58 7.79
N ARG A 23 6.38 -28.89 6.70
CA ARG A 23 6.65 -30.28 6.28
C ARG A 23 7.53 -31.03 7.27
N ARG A 24 8.51 -30.38 7.92
CA ARG A 24 9.34 -30.99 8.99
C ARG A 24 8.52 -31.40 10.21
N LEU A 25 7.41 -30.69 10.46
CA LEU A 25 6.44 -31.04 11.50
C LEU A 25 5.47 -32.17 11.10
N GLY A 26 5.65 -32.76 9.90
CA GLY A 26 4.83 -33.89 9.42
C GLY A 26 3.57 -33.49 8.64
N TYR A 27 3.29 -32.20 8.46
CA TYR A 27 2.11 -31.76 7.72
C TYR A 27 2.34 -31.76 6.21
N GLN A 28 1.42 -32.38 5.47
CA GLN A 28 1.42 -32.39 4.00
C GLN A 28 0.59 -31.23 3.47
N THR A 29 1.27 -30.24 2.89
CA THR A 29 0.62 -29.08 2.26
C THR A 29 1.44 -28.57 1.09
N SER A 30 0.89 -27.63 0.32
CA SER A 30 1.54 -27.04 -0.84
C SER A 30 1.70 -25.51 -0.68
N GLU A 31 2.64 -24.94 -1.42
CA GLU A 31 2.81 -23.48 -1.47
C GLU A 31 1.54 -22.77 -1.99
N ALA A 32 0.86 -23.39 -2.96
CA ALA A 32 -0.41 -22.89 -3.48
C ALA A 32 -1.49 -22.83 -2.39
N THR A 33 -1.52 -23.81 -1.48
CA THR A 33 -2.44 -23.79 -0.34
C THR A 33 -2.15 -22.62 0.60
N LEU A 34 -0.87 -22.38 0.91
CA LEU A 34 -0.46 -21.25 1.75
C LEU A 34 -0.80 -19.91 1.08
N ALA A 35 -0.53 -19.78 -0.23
CA ALA A 35 -0.88 -18.60 -1.00
C ALA A 35 -2.40 -18.34 -1.01
N ASN A 36 -3.21 -19.38 -1.17
CA ASN A 36 -4.67 -19.27 -1.10
C ASN A 36 -5.15 -18.82 0.28
N TRP A 37 -4.51 -19.27 1.36
CA TRP A 37 -4.84 -18.79 2.71
C TRP A 37 -4.53 -17.31 2.88
N VAL A 38 -3.39 -16.84 2.39
CA VAL A 38 -3.04 -15.42 2.38
C VAL A 38 -4.08 -14.61 1.61
N ASN A 39 -4.45 -15.04 0.41
CA ASN A 39 -5.45 -14.35 -0.42
C ASN A 39 -6.83 -14.30 0.26
N LYS A 40 -7.29 -15.41 0.84
CA LYS A 40 -8.57 -15.45 1.58
C LYS A 40 -8.54 -14.50 2.79
N SER A 41 -7.43 -14.46 3.51
CA SER A 41 -7.30 -13.55 4.65
C SER A 41 -7.30 -12.08 4.21
N ALA A 42 -6.65 -11.75 3.10
CA ALA A 42 -6.69 -10.40 2.53
C ALA A 42 -8.13 -9.99 2.17
N GLN A 43 -8.91 -10.89 1.55
CA GLN A 43 -10.32 -10.64 1.26
C GLN A 43 -11.16 -10.40 2.51
N GLN A 44 -10.91 -11.14 3.59
CA GLN A 44 -11.62 -10.94 4.87
C GLN A 44 -11.23 -9.63 5.57
N LEU A 45 -10.02 -9.12 5.32
CA LEU A 45 -9.55 -7.85 5.86
C LEU A 45 -9.94 -6.63 5.02
N LEU A 46 -10.53 -6.83 3.83
CA LEU A 46 -10.91 -5.74 2.94
C LEU A 46 -11.81 -4.70 3.61
N PRO A 47 -12.87 -5.04 4.37
CA PRO A 47 -13.69 -4.04 5.05
C PRO A 47 -12.91 -3.17 6.05
N LEU A 48 -11.92 -3.77 6.74
CA LEU A 48 -11.03 -3.03 7.63
C LEU A 48 -10.11 -2.08 6.85
N TYR A 49 -9.61 -2.53 5.70
CA TYR A 49 -8.79 -1.72 4.82
C TYR A 49 -9.55 -0.51 4.26
N GLU A 50 -10.82 -0.70 3.85
CA GLU A 50 -11.70 0.38 3.40
C GLU A 50 -12.02 1.38 4.53
N GLU A 51 -12.28 0.88 5.72
CA GLU A 51 -12.52 1.73 6.90
C GLU A 51 -11.26 2.53 7.28
N LEU A 52 -10.08 1.91 7.18
CA LEU A 52 -8.81 2.60 7.39
C LEU A 52 -8.61 3.76 6.39
N HIS A 53 -8.99 3.55 5.12
CA HIS A 53 -8.96 4.60 4.10
C HIS A 53 -9.93 5.74 4.44
N ARG A 54 -11.13 5.42 4.89
CA ARG A 54 -12.11 6.42 5.32
C ARG A 54 -11.58 7.28 6.47
N HIS A 55 -10.94 6.65 7.47
CA HIS A 55 -10.30 7.35 8.58
C HIS A 55 -9.10 8.19 8.12
N LEU A 56 -8.28 7.66 7.21
CA LEU A 56 -7.19 8.41 6.60
C LEU A 56 -7.70 9.71 5.97
N CYS A 57 -8.72 9.62 5.09
CA CYS A 57 -9.29 10.76 4.40
C CYS A 57 -10.05 11.75 5.31
N SER A 58 -10.35 11.40 6.55
CA SER A 58 -10.89 12.32 7.54
C SER A 58 -9.83 13.16 8.27
N ALA A 59 -8.55 12.85 8.08
CA ALA A 59 -7.46 13.58 8.72
C ALA A 59 -7.26 14.95 8.07
N HIS A 60 -6.86 15.95 8.87
CA HIS A 60 -6.58 17.31 8.36
C HIS A 60 -5.30 17.38 7.50
N HIS A 61 -4.31 16.54 7.79
CA HIS A 61 -3.00 16.58 7.13
C HIS A 61 -2.57 15.14 6.75
N LEU A 62 -2.23 14.97 5.49
CA LEU A 62 -1.67 13.73 4.96
C LEU A 62 -0.32 13.97 4.29
N GLN A 63 0.47 12.93 4.25
CA GLN A 63 1.69 12.84 3.46
C GLN A 63 1.50 11.74 2.42
N GLY A 64 1.84 12.03 1.17
CA GLY A 64 1.69 11.10 0.05
C GLY A 64 2.99 10.96 -0.74
N ASP A 65 3.28 9.72 -1.14
CA ASP A 65 4.45 9.37 -1.97
C ASP A 65 4.15 8.11 -2.78
N GLU A 66 4.94 7.83 -3.81
CA GLU A 66 4.83 6.60 -4.57
C GLU A 66 6.21 6.02 -4.91
N THR A 67 6.29 4.70 -4.87
CA THR A 67 7.51 3.95 -5.20
C THR A 67 7.24 2.96 -6.33
N PRO A 68 8.09 2.92 -7.38
CA PRO A 68 7.96 1.91 -8.42
C PRO A 68 8.20 0.51 -7.86
N ILE A 69 7.37 -0.44 -8.29
CA ILE A 69 7.51 -1.86 -7.96
C ILE A 69 7.46 -2.70 -9.24
N GLU A 70 8.18 -3.80 -9.25
CA GLU A 70 8.15 -4.76 -10.35
C GLU A 70 7.16 -5.88 -10.04
N VAL A 71 6.22 -6.10 -10.96
CA VAL A 71 5.24 -7.20 -10.87
C VAL A 71 5.44 -8.09 -12.09
N LEU A 72 6.09 -9.25 -11.90
CA LEU A 72 6.50 -10.14 -12.98
C LEU A 72 5.36 -10.72 -13.80
N ARG A 73 4.19 -10.89 -13.23
CA ARG A 73 3.02 -11.51 -13.87
C ARG A 73 1.76 -10.69 -13.62
N GLU A 74 1.70 -9.53 -14.24
CA GLU A 74 0.50 -8.68 -14.20
C GLU A 74 -0.32 -8.91 -15.48
N PRO A 75 -1.60 -9.28 -15.37
CA PRO A 75 -2.45 -9.50 -16.54
C PRO A 75 -2.48 -8.25 -17.45
N GLY A 76 -2.24 -8.45 -18.75
CA GLY A 76 -2.30 -7.37 -19.73
C GLY A 76 -1.08 -6.46 -19.78
N LYS A 77 0.00 -6.77 -19.04
CA LYS A 77 1.23 -5.97 -19.04
C LYS A 77 2.47 -6.78 -19.41
N ALA A 78 3.44 -6.11 -20.02
CA ALA A 78 4.78 -6.66 -20.20
C ALA A 78 5.49 -6.78 -18.86
N ALA A 79 6.33 -7.82 -18.68
CA ALA A 79 7.12 -8.04 -17.45
C ALA A 79 8.07 -6.90 -17.10
N THR A 80 8.41 -6.05 -18.08
CA THR A 80 9.27 -4.87 -17.92
C THR A 80 8.51 -3.60 -17.54
N SER A 81 7.16 -3.65 -17.47
CA SER A 81 6.35 -2.50 -17.10
C SER A 81 6.42 -2.28 -15.59
N ARG A 82 6.50 -1.01 -15.19
CA ARG A 82 6.51 -0.62 -13.77
C ARG A 82 5.09 -0.42 -13.26
N SER A 83 4.80 -0.99 -12.12
CA SER A 83 3.66 -0.68 -11.28
C SER A 83 4.12 0.14 -10.08
N TYR A 84 3.19 0.68 -9.30
CA TYR A 84 3.54 1.59 -8.22
C TYR A 84 2.84 1.19 -6.93
N MET A 85 3.57 1.29 -5.84
CA MET A 85 2.99 1.28 -4.50
C MET A 85 2.86 2.73 -4.03
N TRP A 86 1.64 3.15 -3.83
CA TRP A 86 1.30 4.45 -3.28
C TRP A 86 1.20 4.37 -1.78
N VAL A 87 1.75 5.35 -1.11
CA VAL A 87 1.72 5.46 0.35
C VAL A 87 1.03 6.76 0.71
N ALA A 88 -0.01 6.67 1.53
CA ALA A 88 -0.63 7.82 2.15
C ALA A 88 -0.60 7.63 3.67
N ARG A 89 -0.18 8.65 4.41
CA ARG A 89 -0.09 8.54 5.85
C ARG A 89 -0.46 9.84 6.56
N THR A 90 -0.92 9.71 7.78
CA THR A 90 -0.99 10.82 8.72
C THR A 90 0.39 11.12 9.30
N PRO A 91 0.68 12.36 9.77
CA PRO A 91 1.91 12.67 10.48
C PRO A 91 2.10 11.78 11.72
N ILE A 92 3.34 11.35 11.96
CA ILE A 92 3.67 10.36 13.01
C ILE A 92 3.35 10.85 14.44
N LYS A 93 3.27 12.17 14.62
CA LYS A 93 2.96 12.80 15.93
C LYS A 93 1.47 12.89 16.23
N GLN A 94 0.60 12.46 15.31
CA GLN A 94 -0.84 12.44 15.58
C GLN A 94 -1.21 11.26 16.50
N PRO A 95 -2.25 11.40 17.32
CA PRO A 95 -2.86 10.25 17.99
C PRO A 95 -3.32 9.25 16.94
N ASN A 96 -2.98 7.96 17.11
CA ASN A 96 -3.35 6.89 16.18
C ASN A 96 -2.86 7.15 14.73
N PRO A 97 -1.56 7.18 14.47
CA PRO A 97 -1.03 7.41 13.14
C PRO A 97 -1.43 6.27 12.20
N ILE A 98 -1.85 6.63 10.98
CA ILE A 98 -2.26 5.69 9.95
C ILE A 98 -1.21 5.70 8.84
N VAL A 99 -0.85 4.52 8.36
CA VAL A 99 -0.10 4.32 7.11
C VAL A 99 -0.94 3.43 6.20
N TYR A 100 -1.24 3.92 5.03
CA TYR A 100 -2.08 3.25 4.04
C TYR A 100 -1.28 3.01 2.76
N TYR A 101 -1.32 1.79 2.25
CA TYR A 101 -0.66 1.40 1.03
C TYR A 101 -1.70 1.05 -0.03
N ALA A 102 -1.56 1.59 -1.23
CA ALA A 102 -2.43 1.28 -2.35
C ALA A 102 -1.61 0.88 -3.58
N TYR A 103 -2.01 -0.21 -4.23
CA TYR A 103 -1.38 -0.67 -5.45
C TYR A 103 -1.98 0.06 -6.65
N GLY A 104 -1.13 0.66 -7.47
CA GLY A 104 -1.50 1.25 -8.75
C GLY A 104 -0.75 0.58 -9.90
N ALA A 105 -1.50 0.09 -10.88
CA ALA A 105 -0.92 -0.51 -12.08
C ALA A 105 -0.12 0.50 -12.92
N THR A 106 -0.37 1.80 -12.73
CA THR A 106 0.32 2.89 -13.43
C THR A 106 0.58 4.06 -12.49
N ARG A 107 1.56 4.90 -12.85
CA ARG A 107 1.74 6.20 -12.23
C ARG A 107 0.81 7.19 -12.93
N SER A 108 -0.45 7.26 -12.53
CA SER A 108 -1.45 8.12 -13.18
C SER A 108 -2.14 9.04 -12.19
N GLY A 109 -2.46 10.26 -12.65
CA GLY A 109 -3.22 11.21 -11.84
C GLY A 109 -4.65 10.76 -11.57
N VAL A 110 -5.24 9.91 -12.43
CA VAL A 110 -6.56 9.30 -12.19
C VAL A 110 -6.51 8.40 -10.97
N PHE A 111 -5.42 7.65 -10.78
CA PHE A 111 -5.24 6.85 -9.57
C PHE A 111 -5.12 7.73 -8.32
N VAL A 112 -4.39 8.85 -8.42
CA VAL A 112 -4.29 9.83 -7.34
C VAL A 112 -5.67 10.37 -6.97
N GLN A 113 -6.50 10.73 -7.96
CA GLN A 113 -7.88 11.17 -7.70
C GLN A 113 -8.69 10.13 -6.94
N SER A 114 -8.62 8.85 -7.33
CA SER A 114 -9.35 7.79 -6.64
C SER A 114 -8.80 7.52 -5.22
N LEU A 115 -7.47 7.64 -5.02
CA LEU A 115 -6.85 7.44 -3.72
C LEU A 115 -7.24 8.52 -2.70
N TYR A 116 -7.40 9.75 -3.15
CA TYR A 116 -7.74 10.90 -2.31
C TYR A 116 -9.19 11.41 -2.56
N GLU A 117 -10.07 10.54 -3.06
CA GLU A 117 -11.46 10.89 -3.28
C GLU A 117 -12.14 11.36 -1.98
N GLY A 118 -12.77 12.52 -2.02
CA GLY A 118 -13.42 13.15 -0.87
C GLY A 118 -12.47 13.78 0.16
N TYR A 119 -11.16 13.74 -0.04
CA TYR A 119 -10.21 14.41 0.85
C TYR A 119 -10.22 15.92 0.64
N LEU A 120 -10.28 16.71 1.72
CA LEU A 120 -10.37 18.17 1.71
C LEU A 120 -9.28 18.86 2.55
N GLY A 121 -8.29 18.11 3.02
CA GLY A 121 -7.25 18.62 3.91
C GLY A 121 -5.99 19.08 3.19
N VAL A 122 -4.89 19.10 3.93
CA VAL A 122 -3.56 19.44 3.43
C VAL A 122 -2.80 18.17 3.05
N LEU A 123 -2.39 18.06 1.80
CA LEU A 123 -1.57 16.95 1.30
C LEU A 123 -0.14 17.41 1.05
N GLN A 124 0.80 16.88 1.81
CA GLN A 124 2.22 17.03 1.58
C GLN A 124 2.69 15.92 0.63
N CYS A 125 3.12 16.30 -0.57
CA CYS A 125 3.59 15.36 -1.60
C CYS A 125 4.79 15.96 -2.35
N ASP A 126 5.43 15.15 -3.19
CA ASP A 126 6.46 15.60 -4.11
C ASP A 126 5.87 16.44 -5.28
N GLY A 127 6.74 16.87 -6.20
CA GLY A 127 6.37 17.66 -7.38
C GLY A 127 5.72 16.87 -8.51
N TYR A 128 5.27 15.62 -8.31
CA TYR A 128 4.65 14.84 -9.36
C TYR A 128 3.35 15.48 -9.87
N SER A 129 3.28 15.70 -11.18
CA SER A 129 2.15 16.39 -11.82
C SER A 129 0.79 15.69 -11.68
N GLY A 130 0.78 14.37 -11.40
CA GLY A 130 -0.45 13.62 -11.15
C GLY A 130 -1.28 14.16 -10.00
N TYR A 131 -0.64 14.72 -8.97
CA TYR A 131 -1.33 15.38 -7.85
C TYR A 131 -2.07 16.66 -8.26
N ASN A 132 -1.78 17.24 -9.44
CA ASN A 132 -2.50 18.42 -9.94
C ASN A 132 -3.98 18.16 -10.23
N LEU A 133 -4.35 16.89 -10.43
CA LEU A 133 -5.74 16.49 -10.68
C LEU A 133 -6.63 16.53 -9.43
N LEU A 134 -6.06 16.69 -8.24
CA LEU A 134 -6.85 16.81 -6.99
C LEU A 134 -7.62 18.14 -6.89
N GLY A 135 -7.36 19.09 -7.78
CA GLY A 135 -8.05 20.37 -7.79
C GLY A 135 -7.68 21.28 -6.63
N ASN A 136 -8.49 22.33 -6.42
CA ASN A 136 -8.24 23.37 -5.40
C ASN A 136 -8.82 22.99 -4.02
N SER A 137 -9.55 21.90 -3.90
CA SER A 137 -10.11 21.42 -2.63
C SER A 137 -9.05 20.81 -1.71
N VAL A 138 -7.92 20.41 -2.26
CA VAL A 138 -6.78 19.88 -1.51
C VAL A 138 -5.64 20.89 -1.53
N HIS A 139 -5.23 21.37 -0.36
CA HIS A 139 -4.04 22.22 -0.23
C HIS A 139 -2.78 21.38 -0.33
N ARG A 140 -2.04 21.52 -1.43
CA ARG A 140 -0.79 20.78 -1.65
C ARG A 140 0.39 21.61 -1.15
N THR A 141 1.25 20.95 -0.37
CA THR A 141 2.54 21.52 0.04
C THR A 141 3.65 20.62 -0.51
N GLY A 142 4.60 21.21 -1.23
CA GLY A 142 5.80 20.48 -1.66
C GLY A 142 6.61 20.02 -0.45
N LEU A 143 7.29 18.89 -0.59
CA LEU A 143 8.44 18.59 0.24
C LEU A 143 9.50 19.63 -0.15
N LEU A 144 9.67 20.65 0.66
CA LEU A 144 10.85 21.51 0.53
C LEU A 144 12.05 20.59 0.77
N ASP A 145 12.98 20.57 -0.18
CA ASP A 145 14.27 19.92 -0.05
C ASP A 145 14.95 20.38 1.26
N SER A 146 14.72 19.64 2.34
CA SER A 146 15.44 19.81 3.60
C SER A 146 16.75 19.01 3.58
N CYS A 147 17.39 18.93 2.42
CA CYS A 147 18.74 18.41 2.23
C CYS A 147 19.65 19.51 1.73
N SER A 148 19.86 20.56 2.54
CA SER A 148 21.02 21.43 2.41
C SER A 148 21.28 22.11 3.75
N ALA A 149 21.98 21.40 4.61
CA ALA A 149 22.90 21.92 5.63
C ALA A 149 23.84 20.80 6.05
#